data_a50c7219775342d6a6373833d99bb069
#
_entry.id   a50c7219775342d6a6373833d99bb069
#
_cell.length_a   1.000
_cell.length_b   1.000
_cell.length_c   1.000
_cell.angle_alpha   90.00
_cell.angle_beta   90.00
_cell.angle_gamma   90.00
#
_symmetry.space_group_name_H-M   'P 1'
#
loop_
_entity.id
_entity.type
_entity.pdbx_description
1 polymer ?
#
loop_
_entity_poly.entity_id
_entity_poly.type
_entity_poly.pdbx_seq_one_letter_code
_entity_poly.pdbx_strand_id
1 'polypeptide(L)'
;MALLLGLTGATAVASPSVIPPLPPLLGPRPAPQPQPPPPPPAATPEDRWALIIGVTDYAGRVKSTVGGANDARLVRDVLLRNGWREDRIRMLIDGQATGQAIAEGMRWLQANSSPTTFSLFQFSGHVKQRGGREFLWPYDSAFLADTDVVRALQGIRGTAWSSFSGCEAAGFDDGLSSPRHRVTASSQVDEKSYEDPQTGYSVWTGMLFDEGFRQQRGDANRDGVTSLDEAFDYAAPRAENFTSDQQPFGPQTPYRAGGDGPLRLDSPRI
;
A
#
# COMPACT_ATOMS: atom_id res chain seq x y z
N MET A 1 1.03 20.92 104.96
CA MET A 1 1.21 21.16 103.52
C MET A 1 0.34 20.15 102.79
N ALA A 2 -0.84 20.54 102.41
CA ALA A 2 -1.88 19.65 101.94
C ALA A 2 -2.05 19.81 100.43
N LEU A 3 -2.08 18.66 99.71
CA LEU A 3 -2.32 18.58 98.30
C LEU A 3 -3.79 18.21 98.08
N LEU A 4 -4.57 19.08 97.44
CA LEU A 4 -5.94 18.80 96.99
C LEU A 4 -5.96 18.27 95.59
N LEU A 5 -6.48 17.05 95.37
CA LEU A 5 -6.84 16.51 94.05
C LEU A 5 -8.25 17.00 93.71
N GLY A 6 -8.36 17.69 92.53
CA GLY A 6 -9.65 17.99 91.90
C GLY A 6 -9.95 16.99 90.78
N LEU A 7 -11.06 16.22 90.95
CA LEU A 7 -11.66 15.39 89.88
C LEU A 7 -12.62 16.29 89.06
N THR A 8 -12.36 16.41 87.74
CA THR A 8 -13.31 16.96 86.80
C THR A 8 -13.89 15.80 85.98
N GLY A 9 -15.18 15.51 86.17
CA GLY A 9 -15.91 14.56 85.36
C GLY A 9 -16.17 15.11 83.96
N ALA A 10 -15.76 14.38 82.94
CA ALA A 10 -16.10 14.65 81.56
C ALA A 10 -17.35 13.86 81.19
N THR A 11 -18.45 14.56 80.89
CA THR A 11 -19.63 13.97 80.25
C THR A 11 -19.41 13.73 78.81
N ALA A 12 -19.40 12.47 78.33
CA ALA A 12 -19.32 12.12 76.94
C ALA A 12 -20.68 12.39 76.27
N VAL A 13 -20.69 13.32 75.33
CA VAL A 13 -21.83 13.55 74.44
C VAL A 13 -21.73 12.58 73.27
N ALA A 14 -22.69 11.68 73.16
CA ALA A 14 -22.79 10.75 72.00
C ALA A 14 -23.09 11.52 70.72
N SER A 15 -22.20 11.43 69.74
CA SER A 15 -22.44 11.95 68.40
C SER A 15 -23.49 11.10 67.65
N PRO A 16 -24.41 11.70 66.88
CA PRO A 16 -25.38 10.95 66.10
C PRO A 16 -24.67 10.16 64.97
N SER A 17 -24.96 8.88 64.86
CA SER A 17 -24.51 7.99 63.79
C SER A 17 -25.11 8.45 62.45
N VAL A 18 -24.27 8.99 61.58
CA VAL A 18 -24.66 9.27 60.19
C VAL A 18 -24.66 7.98 59.39
N ILE A 19 -25.84 7.51 59.01
CA ILE A 19 -25.98 6.35 58.11
C ILE A 19 -25.48 6.79 56.72
N PRO A 20 -24.46 6.12 56.14
CA PRO A 20 -24.00 6.47 54.78
C PRO A 20 -25.13 6.21 53.77
N PRO A 21 -25.25 7.06 52.71
CA PRO A 21 -26.25 6.83 51.67
C PRO A 21 -25.96 5.51 50.96
N LEU A 22 -27.02 4.77 50.63
CA LEU A 22 -26.95 3.55 49.84
C LEU A 22 -26.31 3.82 48.48
N PRO A 23 -25.42 2.95 47.99
CA PRO A 23 -24.86 3.08 46.67
C PRO A 23 -25.97 3.06 45.59
N PRO A 24 -25.85 3.83 44.48
CA PRO A 24 -26.86 3.84 43.45
C PRO A 24 -27.03 2.44 42.87
N LEU A 25 -28.28 2.02 42.69
CA LEU A 25 -28.61 0.75 42.05
C LEU A 25 -27.97 0.74 40.66
N LEU A 26 -27.07 -0.23 40.44
CA LEU A 26 -26.49 -0.45 39.11
C LEU A 26 -27.64 -0.71 38.13
N GLY A 27 -27.82 0.16 37.16
CA GLY A 27 -28.75 -0.05 36.09
C GLY A 27 -28.44 -1.34 35.31
N PRO A 28 -29.36 -1.83 34.49
CA PRO A 28 -29.15 -3.06 33.74
C PRO A 28 -27.87 -2.93 32.91
N ARG A 29 -26.98 -3.93 33.02
CA ARG A 29 -25.73 -4.02 32.28
C ARG A 29 -26.06 -3.97 30.76
N PRO A 30 -25.45 -3.10 29.98
CA PRO A 30 -25.63 -3.12 28.54
C PRO A 30 -25.39 -4.52 27.98
N ALA A 31 -26.23 -4.94 27.04
CA ALA A 31 -26.02 -6.20 26.35
C ALA A 31 -24.65 -6.23 25.68
N PRO A 32 -23.94 -7.38 25.67
CA PRO A 32 -22.67 -7.50 24.96
C PRO A 32 -22.85 -7.07 23.51
N GLN A 33 -22.07 -6.10 23.06
CA GLN A 33 -22.05 -5.74 21.63
C GLN A 33 -21.52 -6.95 20.84
N PRO A 34 -22.09 -7.25 19.66
CA PRO A 34 -21.53 -8.26 18.77
C PRO A 34 -20.05 -7.93 18.51
N GLN A 35 -19.18 -8.88 18.81
CA GLN A 35 -17.76 -8.74 18.46
C GLN A 35 -17.66 -8.69 16.93
N PRO A 36 -16.85 -7.77 16.36
CA PRO A 36 -16.56 -7.80 14.94
C PRO A 36 -15.98 -9.18 14.57
N PRO A 37 -16.28 -9.69 13.38
CA PRO A 37 -15.72 -10.96 12.92
C PRO A 37 -14.19 -10.89 13.01
N PRO A 38 -13.51 -12.00 13.34
CA PRO A 38 -12.06 -12.04 13.38
C PRO A 38 -11.51 -11.66 12.00
N PRO A 39 -10.39 -10.93 11.94
CA PRO A 39 -9.74 -10.61 10.67
C PRO A 39 -9.40 -11.90 9.92
N PRO A 40 -9.45 -11.90 8.58
CA PRO A 40 -9.06 -13.04 7.78
C PRO A 40 -7.62 -13.46 8.13
N PRO A 41 -7.31 -14.76 8.06
CA PRO A 41 -5.95 -15.24 8.32
C PRO A 41 -4.97 -14.57 7.36
N ALA A 42 -3.79 -14.20 7.88
CA ALA A 42 -2.73 -13.62 7.07
C ALA A 42 -2.30 -14.60 5.95
N ALA A 43 -2.04 -14.08 4.74
CA ALA A 43 -1.56 -14.88 3.62
C ALA A 43 -0.19 -15.50 3.95
N THR A 44 -0.02 -16.78 3.65
CA THR A 44 1.28 -17.46 3.76
C THR A 44 2.16 -17.12 2.55
N PRO A 45 3.47 -17.44 2.55
CA PRO A 45 4.31 -17.29 1.37
C PRO A 45 3.76 -18.01 0.12
N GLU A 46 3.06 -19.11 0.30
CA GLU A 46 2.41 -19.87 -0.77
C GLU A 46 1.17 -19.17 -1.33
N ASP A 47 0.59 -18.23 -0.58
CA ASP A 47 -0.61 -17.48 -1.00
C ASP A 47 -0.28 -16.10 -1.60
N ARG A 48 1.01 -15.84 -1.89
CA ARG A 48 1.47 -14.56 -2.45
C ARG A 48 1.83 -14.72 -3.92
N TRP A 49 1.22 -13.88 -4.78
CA TRP A 49 1.39 -13.95 -6.23
C TRP A 49 1.66 -12.57 -6.81
N ALA A 50 2.58 -12.46 -7.75
CA ALA A 50 2.91 -11.19 -8.39
C ALA A 50 2.97 -11.30 -9.91
N LEU A 51 2.43 -10.29 -10.58
CA LEU A 51 2.67 -9.99 -11.99
C LEU A 51 3.41 -8.66 -12.08
N ILE A 52 4.63 -8.70 -12.59
CA ILE A 52 5.52 -7.55 -12.69
C ILE A 52 5.82 -7.30 -14.16
N ILE A 53 5.53 -6.09 -14.64
CA ILE A 53 5.75 -5.67 -16.03
C ILE A 53 6.70 -4.49 -16.05
N GLY A 54 7.75 -4.56 -16.88
CA GLY A 54 8.67 -3.48 -17.11
C GLY A 54 9.03 -3.35 -18.57
N VAL A 55 8.75 -2.19 -19.18
CA VAL A 55 9.03 -1.93 -20.59
C VAL A 55 9.99 -0.77 -20.72
N THR A 56 11.24 -1.08 -21.06
CA THR A 56 12.27 -0.11 -21.44
C THR A 56 12.31 0.07 -22.92
N ASP A 57 12.49 -1.02 -23.68
CA ASP A 57 12.54 -1.01 -25.10
C ASP A 57 11.18 -1.36 -25.72
N TYR A 58 10.79 -0.61 -26.72
CA TYR A 58 9.52 -0.75 -27.42
C TYR A 58 9.75 -1.14 -28.88
N ALA A 59 8.82 -1.89 -29.45
CA ALA A 59 8.87 -2.18 -30.87
C ALA A 59 8.69 -0.90 -31.71
N GLY A 60 9.36 -0.83 -32.83
CA GLY A 60 9.22 0.26 -33.83
C GLY A 60 9.99 1.53 -33.45
N ARG A 61 9.31 2.70 -33.52
CA ARG A 61 9.93 4.01 -33.30
C ARG A 61 9.52 4.67 -31.98
N VAL A 62 9.02 3.91 -31.05
CA VAL A 62 8.66 4.42 -29.72
C VAL A 62 9.95 4.70 -28.95
N LYS A 63 10.01 5.86 -28.29
CA LYS A 63 11.17 6.22 -27.47
C LYS A 63 11.28 5.25 -26.29
N SER A 64 12.46 4.68 -26.08
CA SER A 64 12.74 3.85 -24.90
C SER A 64 12.61 4.66 -23.61
N THR A 65 12.22 4.00 -22.54
CA THR A 65 12.34 4.49 -21.16
C THR A 65 13.74 4.16 -20.61
N VAL A 66 14.06 4.61 -19.41
CA VAL A 66 15.29 4.24 -18.70
C VAL A 66 15.00 3.15 -17.66
N GLY A 67 13.90 3.31 -16.92
CA GLY A 67 13.60 2.54 -15.73
C GLY A 67 12.90 1.21 -15.97
N GLY A 68 12.00 1.12 -16.94
CA GLY A 68 11.01 0.05 -17.05
C GLY A 68 11.48 -1.36 -16.65
N ALA A 69 12.44 -1.91 -17.41
CA ALA A 69 12.98 -3.25 -17.13
C ALA A 69 13.75 -3.34 -15.78
N ASN A 70 14.44 -2.26 -15.42
CA ASN A 70 15.18 -2.21 -14.14
C ASN A 70 14.23 -2.15 -12.94
N ASP A 71 13.15 -1.40 -13.06
CA ASP A 71 12.08 -1.32 -12.07
C ASP A 71 11.48 -2.71 -11.81
N ALA A 72 11.16 -3.45 -12.88
CA ALA A 72 10.62 -4.79 -12.75
C ALA A 72 11.58 -5.73 -11.99
N ARG A 73 12.89 -5.66 -12.29
CA ARG A 73 13.91 -6.45 -11.59
C ARG A 73 14.04 -6.04 -10.12
N LEU A 74 14.02 -4.74 -9.85
CA LEU A 74 14.04 -4.20 -8.48
C LEU A 74 12.85 -4.68 -7.67
N VAL A 75 11.63 -4.56 -8.21
CA VAL A 75 10.40 -5.02 -7.53
C VAL A 75 10.50 -6.52 -7.21
N ARG A 76 10.93 -7.36 -8.20
CA ARG A 76 11.14 -8.79 -7.97
C ARG A 76 12.16 -9.05 -6.84
N ASP A 77 13.31 -8.35 -6.82
CA ASP A 77 14.31 -8.50 -5.75
C ASP A 77 13.71 -8.15 -4.37
N VAL A 78 12.95 -7.06 -4.28
CA VAL A 78 12.25 -6.67 -3.04
C VAL A 78 11.27 -7.75 -2.59
N LEU A 79 10.48 -8.32 -3.48
CA LEU A 79 9.53 -9.38 -3.13
C LEU A 79 10.24 -10.63 -2.62
N LEU A 80 11.30 -11.08 -3.31
CA LEU A 80 12.08 -12.24 -2.89
C LEU A 80 12.71 -12.04 -1.50
N ARG A 81 13.26 -10.86 -1.21
CA ARG A 81 13.81 -10.51 0.11
C ARG A 81 12.75 -10.52 1.21
N ASN A 82 11.49 -10.29 0.87
CA ASN A 82 10.35 -10.36 1.76
C ASN A 82 9.67 -11.75 1.77
N GLY A 83 10.37 -12.79 1.30
CA GLY A 83 9.96 -14.19 1.40
C GLY A 83 8.87 -14.59 0.40
N TRP A 84 8.69 -13.85 -0.70
CA TRP A 84 7.84 -14.30 -1.81
C TRP A 84 8.54 -15.43 -2.57
N ARG A 85 7.76 -16.39 -3.04
CA ARG A 85 8.30 -17.51 -3.82
C ARG A 85 8.51 -17.12 -5.27
N GLU A 86 9.65 -17.47 -5.82
CA GLU A 86 10.00 -17.15 -7.21
C GLU A 86 9.02 -17.77 -8.23
N ASP A 87 8.57 -19.01 -7.98
CA ASP A 87 7.60 -19.69 -8.84
C ASP A 87 6.18 -19.07 -8.80
N ARG A 88 5.96 -18.06 -7.93
CA ARG A 88 4.73 -17.26 -7.81
C ARG A 88 4.89 -15.83 -8.32
N ILE A 89 6.02 -15.52 -8.91
CA ILE A 89 6.31 -14.21 -9.51
C ILE A 89 6.44 -14.39 -11.02
N ARG A 90 5.49 -13.84 -11.76
CA ARG A 90 5.55 -13.75 -13.21
C ARG A 90 6.09 -12.38 -13.61
N MET A 91 7.22 -12.34 -14.30
CA MET A 91 7.84 -11.09 -14.75
C MET A 91 7.85 -11.04 -16.28
N LEU A 92 7.40 -9.92 -16.84
CA LEU A 92 7.40 -9.65 -18.27
C LEU A 92 8.24 -8.40 -18.54
N ILE A 93 9.32 -8.56 -19.30
CA ILE A 93 10.25 -7.46 -19.62
C ILE A 93 10.33 -7.27 -21.12
N ASP A 94 10.27 -6.02 -21.56
CA ASP A 94 10.48 -5.60 -22.96
C ASP A 94 9.69 -6.49 -23.93
N GLY A 95 10.34 -7.16 -24.87
CA GLY A 95 9.68 -8.02 -25.86
C GLY A 95 8.77 -9.12 -25.32
N GLN A 96 8.85 -9.44 -24.02
CA GLN A 96 7.91 -10.34 -23.35
C GLN A 96 6.63 -9.62 -22.92
N ALA A 97 6.66 -8.31 -22.74
CA ALA A 97 5.55 -7.50 -22.27
C ALA A 97 4.64 -7.04 -23.43
N THR A 98 4.18 -7.97 -24.25
CA THR A 98 3.18 -7.70 -25.28
C THR A 98 1.80 -7.48 -24.64
N GLY A 99 0.88 -6.78 -25.35
CA GLY A 99 -0.47 -6.58 -24.84
C GLY A 99 -1.18 -7.88 -24.51
N GLN A 100 -1.02 -8.91 -25.36
CA GLN A 100 -1.56 -10.24 -25.08
C GLN A 100 -0.94 -10.88 -23.84
N ALA A 101 0.39 -10.84 -23.67
CA ALA A 101 1.07 -11.45 -22.53
C ALA A 101 0.70 -10.78 -21.21
N ILE A 102 0.53 -9.45 -21.21
CA ILE A 102 0.06 -8.70 -20.04
C ILE A 102 -1.37 -9.10 -19.69
N ALA A 103 -2.29 -9.15 -20.65
CA ALA A 103 -3.67 -9.58 -20.43
C ALA A 103 -3.76 -11.03 -19.92
N GLU A 104 -2.93 -11.94 -20.45
CA GLU A 104 -2.82 -13.32 -19.94
C GLU A 104 -2.23 -13.36 -18.53
N GLY A 105 -1.26 -12.49 -18.23
CA GLY A 105 -0.68 -12.33 -16.89
C GLY A 105 -1.72 -11.89 -15.86
N MET A 106 -2.58 -10.91 -16.19
CA MET A 106 -3.67 -10.48 -15.29
C MET A 106 -4.68 -11.60 -15.06
N ARG A 107 -5.07 -12.36 -16.09
CA ARG A 107 -5.94 -13.54 -15.92
C ARG A 107 -5.28 -14.62 -15.05
N TRP A 108 -3.98 -14.84 -15.21
CA TRP A 108 -3.22 -15.77 -14.37
C TRP A 108 -3.20 -15.30 -12.91
N LEU A 109 -2.98 -14.01 -12.65
CA LEU A 109 -2.99 -13.46 -11.30
C LEU A 109 -4.38 -13.64 -10.65
N GLN A 110 -5.45 -13.32 -11.39
CA GLN A 110 -6.82 -13.52 -10.95
C GLN A 110 -7.13 -15.00 -10.66
N ALA A 111 -6.73 -15.93 -11.54
CA ALA A 111 -6.98 -17.36 -11.41
C ALA A 111 -6.31 -17.97 -10.17
N ASN A 112 -5.17 -17.42 -9.74
CA ASN A 112 -4.43 -17.87 -8.57
C ASN A 112 -4.84 -17.10 -7.28
N SER A 113 -5.84 -16.22 -7.34
CA SER A 113 -6.31 -15.48 -6.18
C SER A 113 -7.43 -16.21 -5.43
N SER A 114 -7.40 -16.11 -4.10
CA SER A 114 -8.39 -16.61 -3.16
C SER A 114 -8.66 -15.55 -2.07
N PRO A 115 -9.63 -15.72 -1.19
CA PRO A 115 -9.87 -14.76 -0.10
C PRO A 115 -8.68 -14.53 0.83
N THR A 116 -7.72 -15.47 0.89
CA THR A 116 -6.50 -15.39 1.73
C THR A 116 -5.26 -14.98 0.95
N THR A 117 -5.37 -14.78 -0.36
CA THR A 117 -4.23 -14.44 -1.22
C THR A 117 -3.86 -12.97 -1.08
N PHE A 118 -2.55 -12.69 -1.15
CA PHE A 118 -2.03 -11.36 -1.44
C PHE A 118 -1.48 -11.32 -2.86
N SER A 119 -2.04 -10.45 -3.69
CA SER A 119 -1.67 -10.31 -5.09
C SER A 119 -1.06 -8.94 -5.38
N LEU A 120 0.09 -8.92 -6.06
CA LEU A 120 0.70 -7.69 -6.57
C LEU A 120 0.63 -7.66 -8.10
N PHE A 121 0.09 -6.56 -8.63
CA PHE A 121 0.27 -6.14 -10.02
C PHE A 121 1.18 -4.91 -10.06
N GLN A 122 2.25 -4.95 -10.84
CA GLN A 122 3.12 -3.79 -11.04
C GLN A 122 3.39 -3.59 -12.52
N PHE A 123 3.27 -2.34 -12.96
CA PHE A 123 3.62 -1.90 -14.31
C PHE A 123 4.57 -0.71 -14.24
N SER A 124 5.63 -0.74 -15.03
CA SER A 124 6.53 0.38 -15.25
C SER A 124 6.82 0.54 -16.75
N GLY A 125 6.52 1.71 -17.29
CA GLY A 125 6.68 2.02 -18.71
C GLY A 125 5.82 3.19 -19.15
N HIS A 126 5.71 3.37 -20.46
CA HIS A 126 4.85 4.41 -21.02
C HIS A 126 3.37 4.15 -20.73
N VAL A 127 2.67 5.22 -20.44
CA VAL A 127 1.21 5.30 -20.44
C VAL A 127 0.79 6.28 -21.53
N LYS A 128 -0.27 5.96 -22.24
CA LYS A 128 -0.86 6.80 -23.29
C LYS A 128 -2.20 7.33 -22.80
N GLN A 129 -2.34 8.63 -22.69
CA GLN A 129 -3.66 9.25 -22.48
C GLN A 129 -4.28 9.64 -23.81
N ARG A 130 -5.53 9.28 -24.03
CA ARG A 130 -6.31 9.66 -25.19
C ARG A 130 -7.79 9.79 -24.86
N GLY A 131 -8.35 10.98 -25.10
CA GLY A 131 -9.77 11.23 -24.87
C GLY A 131 -10.20 11.08 -23.41
N GLY A 132 -9.32 11.45 -22.47
CA GLY A 132 -9.59 11.35 -21.02
C GLY A 132 -9.53 9.91 -20.50
N ARG A 133 -8.83 9.03 -21.21
CA ARG A 133 -8.63 7.62 -20.81
C ARG A 133 -7.17 7.26 -20.91
N GLU A 134 -6.70 6.44 -19.99
CA GLU A 134 -5.36 5.93 -19.91
C GLU A 134 -5.26 4.55 -20.57
N PHE A 135 -4.08 4.31 -21.14
CA PHE A 135 -3.74 3.03 -21.77
C PHE A 135 -2.34 2.63 -21.33
N LEU A 136 -2.17 1.43 -20.82
CA LEU A 136 -0.84 0.84 -20.73
C LEU A 136 -0.28 0.70 -22.14
N TRP A 137 0.99 1.07 -22.32
CA TRP A 137 1.69 0.93 -23.58
C TRP A 137 2.60 -0.30 -23.53
N PRO A 138 2.15 -1.45 -24.07
CA PRO A 138 2.97 -2.65 -24.16
C PRO A 138 4.08 -2.51 -25.20
N TYR A 139 5.03 -3.45 -25.16
CA TYR A 139 6.13 -3.53 -26.13
C TYR A 139 5.68 -3.44 -27.59
N ASP A 140 4.64 -4.16 -27.97
CA ASP A 140 4.09 -4.28 -29.33
C ASP A 140 3.08 -3.18 -29.69
N SER A 141 2.88 -2.19 -28.83
CA SER A 141 1.87 -1.13 -28.98
C SER A 141 0.42 -1.64 -29.08
N ALA A 142 0.15 -2.88 -28.63
CA ALA A 142 -1.21 -3.39 -28.45
C ALA A 142 -1.81 -2.86 -27.15
N PHE A 143 -2.20 -1.59 -27.16
CA PHE A 143 -2.64 -0.83 -26.00
C PHE A 143 -3.72 -1.55 -25.18
N LEU A 144 -3.59 -1.48 -23.85
CA LEU A 144 -4.57 -1.98 -22.90
C LEU A 144 -5.25 -0.79 -22.22
N ALA A 145 -6.56 -0.64 -22.45
CA ALA A 145 -7.34 0.45 -21.87
C ALA A 145 -7.48 0.27 -20.34
N ASP A 146 -7.52 1.38 -19.63
CA ASP A 146 -7.79 1.47 -18.19
C ASP A 146 -8.96 0.56 -17.78
N THR A 147 -10.10 0.67 -18.46
CA THR A 147 -11.28 -0.16 -18.17
C THR A 147 -11.06 -1.66 -18.27
N ASP A 148 -10.21 -2.13 -19.18
CA ASP A 148 -9.91 -3.54 -19.31
C ASP A 148 -8.92 -3.99 -18.23
N VAL A 149 -7.94 -3.15 -17.92
CA VAL A 149 -6.98 -3.36 -16.82
C VAL A 149 -7.73 -3.38 -15.49
N VAL A 150 -8.53 -2.36 -15.20
CA VAL A 150 -9.32 -2.25 -13.97
C VAL A 150 -10.25 -3.45 -13.80
N ARG A 151 -11.02 -3.80 -14.84
CA ARG A 151 -11.92 -4.96 -14.81
C ARG A 151 -11.17 -6.27 -14.51
N ALA A 152 -10.00 -6.48 -15.09
CA ALA A 152 -9.20 -7.67 -14.83
C ALA A 152 -8.67 -7.69 -13.39
N LEU A 153 -8.20 -6.57 -12.87
CA LEU A 153 -7.63 -6.47 -11.53
C LEU A 153 -8.72 -6.49 -10.43
N GLN A 154 -9.91 -5.93 -10.69
CA GLN A 154 -11.07 -6.04 -9.78
C GLN A 154 -11.51 -7.49 -9.54
N GLY A 155 -11.23 -8.39 -10.48
CA GLY A 155 -11.51 -9.81 -10.34
C GLY A 155 -10.58 -10.56 -9.39
N ILE A 156 -9.52 -9.93 -8.88
CA ILE A 156 -8.62 -10.51 -7.88
C ILE A 156 -9.36 -10.63 -6.55
N ARG A 157 -9.31 -11.81 -5.94
CA ARG A 157 -9.87 -12.09 -4.63
C ARG A 157 -8.79 -11.92 -3.55
N GLY A 158 -9.19 -11.60 -2.32
CA GLY A 158 -8.26 -11.38 -1.22
C GLY A 158 -7.68 -9.97 -1.21
N THR A 159 -6.47 -9.82 -0.67
CA THR A 159 -5.77 -8.53 -0.64
C THR A 159 -5.03 -8.32 -1.95
N ALA A 160 -5.12 -7.13 -2.52
CA ALA A 160 -4.42 -6.77 -3.74
C ALA A 160 -3.70 -5.42 -3.61
N TRP A 161 -2.58 -5.32 -4.30
CA TRP A 161 -1.89 -4.06 -4.51
C TRP A 161 -1.57 -3.91 -6.00
N SER A 162 -2.04 -2.80 -6.60
CA SER A 162 -1.69 -2.40 -7.96
C SER A 162 -0.80 -1.17 -7.92
N SER A 163 0.37 -1.27 -8.52
CA SER A 163 1.37 -0.19 -8.58
C SER A 163 1.64 0.18 -10.04
N PHE A 164 1.44 1.46 -10.37
CA PHE A 164 1.63 1.97 -11.72
C PHE A 164 2.73 3.04 -11.73
N SER A 165 3.76 2.83 -12.53
CA SER A 165 4.84 3.81 -12.77
C SER A 165 4.84 4.23 -14.23
N GLY A 166 4.33 5.42 -14.49
CA GLY A 166 4.19 6.01 -15.81
C GLY A 166 3.49 7.36 -15.74
N CYS A 167 3.37 8.05 -16.87
CA CYS A 167 2.62 9.30 -16.93
C CYS A 167 1.13 9.05 -16.69
N GLU A 168 0.42 10.04 -16.12
CA GLU A 168 -1.03 10.01 -15.88
C GLU A 168 -1.50 8.74 -15.10
N ALA A 169 -0.62 8.14 -14.31
CA ALA A 169 -0.79 6.78 -13.79
C ALA A 169 -1.94 6.63 -12.77
N ALA A 170 -2.34 7.69 -12.07
CA ALA A 170 -3.50 7.64 -11.17
C ALA A 170 -4.83 7.39 -11.89
N GLY A 171 -4.90 7.61 -13.21
CA GLY A 171 -6.08 7.29 -14.01
C GLY A 171 -6.44 5.80 -14.05
N PHE A 172 -5.52 4.91 -13.67
CA PHE A 172 -5.85 3.49 -13.52
C PHE A 172 -6.59 3.16 -12.22
N ASP A 173 -6.89 4.14 -11.36
CA ASP A 173 -7.72 3.90 -10.17
C ASP A 173 -9.23 4.06 -10.42
N ASP A 174 -9.71 4.12 -11.63
CA ASP A 174 -11.12 4.25 -12.00
C ASP A 174 -12.03 3.18 -11.34
N GLY A 175 -12.20 3.29 -9.99
CA GLY A 175 -12.95 2.35 -9.16
C GLY A 175 -12.20 1.05 -8.84
N LEU A 176 -10.87 1.00 -9.00
CA LEU A 176 -10.05 -0.15 -8.64
C LEU A 176 -9.78 -0.20 -7.13
N SER A 177 -9.53 0.95 -6.52
CA SER A 177 -9.27 1.02 -5.08
C SER A 177 -10.49 0.61 -4.26
N SER A 178 -10.25 -0.12 -3.20
CA SER A 178 -11.27 -0.64 -2.28
C SER A 178 -10.61 -0.98 -0.93
N PRO A 179 -11.38 -1.34 0.11
CA PRO A 179 -10.79 -1.80 1.36
C PRO A 179 -9.77 -2.94 1.23
N ARG A 180 -9.89 -3.78 0.19
CA ARG A 180 -8.97 -4.89 -0.06
C ARG A 180 -7.98 -4.64 -1.19
N HIS A 181 -8.15 -3.56 -1.95
CA HIS A 181 -7.29 -3.27 -3.10
C HIS A 181 -6.63 -1.91 -2.92
N ARG A 182 -5.34 -1.94 -2.64
CA ARG A 182 -4.50 -0.75 -2.60
C ARG A 182 -4.04 -0.40 -4.01
N VAL A 183 -4.13 0.88 -4.36
CA VAL A 183 -3.57 1.42 -5.60
C VAL A 183 -2.48 2.43 -5.24
N THR A 184 -1.34 2.35 -5.92
CA THR A 184 -0.31 3.39 -5.90
C THR A 184 0.07 3.75 -7.32
N ALA A 185 0.29 5.03 -7.58
CA ALA A 185 0.72 5.51 -8.87
C ALA A 185 1.83 6.57 -8.72
N SER A 186 2.67 6.67 -9.72
CA SER A 186 3.80 7.60 -9.73
C SER A 186 3.40 9.05 -9.92
N SER A 187 2.21 9.33 -10.48
CA SER A 187 1.74 10.67 -10.86
C SER A 187 0.22 10.75 -10.80
N GLN A 188 -0.32 11.98 -10.72
CA GLN A 188 -1.75 12.23 -10.85
C GLN A 188 -2.22 12.00 -12.30
N VAL A 189 -3.54 12.10 -12.52
CA VAL A 189 -4.19 11.82 -13.82
C VAL A 189 -3.79 12.77 -14.96
N ASP A 190 -3.23 13.92 -14.66
CA ASP A 190 -2.82 14.96 -15.61
C ASP A 190 -1.32 15.30 -15.52
N GLU A 191 -0.56 14.49 -14.77
CA GLU A 191 0.85 14.71 -14.53
C GLU A 191 1.76 13.75 -15.32
N LYS A 192 2.99 14.21 -15.55
CA LYS A 192 4.06 13.36 -16.08
C LYS A 192 4.76 12.62 -14.96
N SER A 193 5.35 11.48 -15.30
CA SER A 193 6.25 10.73 -14.46
C SER A 193 7.65 10.76 -15.04
N TYR A 194 8.66 10.70 -14.19
CA TYR A 194 10.06 10.89 -14.57
C TYR A 194 10.92 9.69 -14.21
N GLU A 195 12.06 9.64 -14.87
CA GLU A 195 13.08 8.62 -14.66
C GLU A 195 14.37 9.29 -14.19
N ASP A 196 15.15 8.57 -13.39
CA ASP A 196 16.47 9.00 -12.95
C ASP A 196 17.55 8.21 -13.69
N PRO A 197 18.23 8.82 -14.68
CA PRO A 197 19.30 8.15 -15.41
C PRO A 197 20.51 7.76 -14.55
N GLN A 198 20.69 8.36 -13.38
CA GLN A 198 21.80 8.06 -12.48
C GLN A 198 21.59 6.72 -11.77
N THR A 199 20.37 6.46 -11.32
CA THR A 199 20.01 5.19 -10.70
C THR A 199 19.56 4.13 -11.70
N GLY A 200 19.09 4.57 -12.88
CA GLY A 200 18.52 3.69 -13.89
C GLY A 200 17.13 3.20 -13.57
N TYR A 201 16.42 3.86 -12.63
CA TYR A 201 15.04 3.56 -12.24
C TYR A 201 14.10 4.71 -12.61
N SER A 202 12.80 4.42 -12.70
CA SER A 202 11.79 5.46 -12.56
C SER A 202 11.93 6.11 -11.18
N VAL A 203 11.80 7.44 -11.11
CA VAL A 203 11.95 8.19 -9.84
C VAL A 203 11.07 7.57 -8.75
N TRP A 204 9.80 7.31 -9.08
CA TRP A 204 8.85 6.71 -8.12
C TRP A 204 9.26 5.31 -7.67
N THR A 205 9.56 4.41 -8.62
CA THR A 205 9.90 3.02 -8.29
C THR A 205 11.22 2.97 -7.51
N GLY A 206 12.21 3.79 -7.87
CA GLY A 206 13.46 3.91 -7.13
C GLY A 206 13.22 4.34 -5.68
N MET A 207 12.45 5.39 -5.45
CA MET A 207 12.19 5.90 -4.11
C MET A 207 11.31 4.96 -3.28
N LEU A 208 10.27 4.35 -3.88
CA LEU A 208 9.37 3.45 -3.15
C LEU A 208 10.04 2.10 -2.85
N PHE A 209 10.54 1.43 -3.91
CA PHE A 209 11.02 0.05 -3.77
C PHE A 209 12.49 -0.04 -3.39
N ASP A 210 13.37 0.81 -3.92
CA ASP A 210 14.78 0.78 -3.52
C ASP A 210 14.99 1.43 -2.16
N GLU A 211 14.68 2.71 -2.04
CA GLU A 211 14.96 3.44 -0.81
C GLU A 211 13.97 3.03 0.30
N GLY A 212 12.67 3.07 0.01
CA GLY A 212 11.62 2.79 0.99
C GLY A 212 11.69 1.36 1.52
N PHE A 213 11.55 0.36 0.64
CA PHE A 213 11.50 -1.04 1.05
C PHE A 213 12.88 -1.70 1.17
N ARG A 214 13.71 -1.70 0.10
CA ARG A 214 14.95 -2.48 0.07
C ARG A 214 16.00 -1.98 1.06
N GLN A 215 16.15 -0.66 1.16
CA GLN A 215 17.06 0.00 2.11
C GLN A 215 16.38 0.27 3.47
N GLN A 216 15.11 -0.06 3.62
CA GLN A 216 14.31 0.13 4.85
C GLN A 216 14.29 1.58 5.37
N ARG A 217 14.49 2.57 4.50
CA ARG A 217 14.42 3.99 4.88
C ARG A 217 13.00 4.43 5.18
N GLY A 218 11.99 3.65 4.72
CA GLY A 218 10.59 3.87 5.03
C GLY A 218 10.20 3.43 6.44
N ASP A 219 10.96 2.57 7.12
CA ASP A 219 10.65 2.08 8.47
C ASP A 219 10.66 3.22 9.50
N ALA A 220 9.54 3.95 9.56
CA ALA A 220 9.41 5.14 10.40
C ALA A 220 9.23 4.79 11.89
N ASN A 221 8.57 3.69 12.19
CA ASN A 221 8.30 3.22 13.54
C ASN A 221 9.47 2.38 14.12
N ARG A 222 10.45 1.98 13.28
CA ARG A 222 11.64 1.20 13.61
C ARG A 222 11.32 -0.19 14.17
N ASP A 223 10.27 -0.81 13.66
CA ASP A 223 9.91 -2.19 14.03
C ASP A 223 10.67 -3.25 13.20
N GLY A 224 11.52 -2.80 12.26
CA GLY A 224 12.35 -3.65 11.39
C GLY A 224 11.62 -4.10 10.12
N VAL A 225 10.40 -3.63 9.87
CA VAL A 225 9.63 -3.97 8.67
C VAL A 225 8.97 -2.71 8.10
N THR A 226 9.26 -2.42 6.86
CA THR A 226 8.61 -1.30 6.17
C THR A 226 7.26 -1.74 5.60
N SER A 227 6.17 -1.11 6.04
CA SER A 227 4.84 -1.23 5.42
C SER A 227 4.76 -0.39 4.14
N LEU A 228 3.75 -0.66 3.30
CA LEU A 228 3.51 0.16 2.10
C LEU A 228 3.19 1.63 2.46
N ASP A 229 2.45 1.82 3.55
CA ASP A 229 2.11 3.19 3.99
C ASP A 229 3.35 3.96 4.39
N GLU A 230 4.25 3.36 5.17
CA GLU A 230 5.52 3.96 5.55
C GLU A 230 6.45 4.20 4.35
N ALA A 231 6.55 3.21 3.44
CA ALA A 231 7.33 3.37 2.21
C ALA A 231 6.77 4.48 1.33
N PHE A 232 5.44 4.59 1.22
CA PHE A 232 4.79 5.66 0.47
C PHE A 232 5.03 7.03 1.10
N ASP A 233 4.82 7.15 2.41
CA ASP A 233 5.00 8.42 3.15
C ASP A 233 6.47 8.88 3.13
N TYR A 234 7.41 7.94 3.02
CA TYR A 234 8.81 8.23 2.77
C TYR A 234 9.07 8.69 1.33
N ALA A 235 8.54 7.96 0.34
CA ALA A 235 8.89 8.12 -1.07
C ALA A 235 8.18 9.31 -1.74
N ALA A 236 6.89 9.53 -1.45
CA ALA A 236 6.07 10.50 -2.18
C ALA A 236 6.61 11.94 -2.11
N PRO A 237 6.91 12.52 -0.93
CA PRO A 237 7.44 13.88 -0.87
C PRO A 237 8.85 13.99 -1.48
N ARG A 238 9.61 12.90 -1.54
CA ARG A 238 10.93 12.87 -2.17
C ARG A 238 10.84 12.84 -3.68
N ALA A 239 9.91 12.08 -4.23
CA ALA A 239 9.65 12.04 -5.67
C ALA A 239 9.17 13.41 -6.18
N GLU A 240 8.24 14.04 -5.45
CA GLU A 240 7.75 15.38 -5.77
C GLU A 240 8.89 16.41 -5.72
N ASN A 241 9.68 16.42 -4.65
CA ASN A 241 10.80 17.35 -4.52
C ASN A 241 11.90 17.12 -5.58
N PHE A 242 12.24 15.86 -5.88
CA PHE A 242 13.24 15.53 -6.90
C PHE A 242 12.83 15.98 -8.30
N THR A 243 11.54 16.03 -8.56
CA THR A 243 10.98 16.42 -9.86
C THR A 243 10.42 17.85 -9.87
N SER A 244 10.62 18.64 -8.83
CA SER A 244 10.06 20.00 -8.68
C SER A 244 10.44 20.96 -9.78
N ASP A 245 11.66 20.80 -10.34
CA ASP A 245 12.22 21.69 -11.37
C ASP A 245 11.96 21.20 -12.80
N GLN A 246 11.14 20.17 -12.99
CA GLN A 246 10.84 19.58 -14.30
C GLN A 246 9.89 20.47 -15.10
N GLN A 247 10.45 21.29 -16.00
CA GLN A 247 9.68 22.18 -16.86
C GLN A 247 9.48 21.56 -18.25
N PRO A 248 8.35 21.83 -18.95
CA PRO A 248 7.21 22.66 -18.52
C PRO A 248 6.12 21.90 -17.76
N PHE A 249 6.31 20.62 -17.43
CA PHE A 249 5.23 19.74 -16.95
C PHE A 249 5.09 19.71 -15.43
N GLY A 250 6.02 20.34 -14.69
CA GLY A 250 5.98 20.36 -13.22
C GLY A 250 6.39 19.04 -12.55
N PRO A 251 6.25 18.95 -11.23
CA PRO A 251 6.60 17.75 -10.48
C PRO A 251 5.67 16.58 -10.82
N GLN A 252 6.11 15.37 -10.44
CA GLN A 252 5.22 14.25 -10.29
C GLN A 252 4.75 14.16 -8.85
N THR A 253 3.45 14.02 -8.64
CA THR A 253 2.85 13.87 -7.33
C THR A 253 2.31 12.45 -7.18
N PRO A 254 3.00 11.58 -6.44
CA PRO A 254 2.53 10.20 -6.28
C PRO A 254 1.15 10.11 -5.65
N TYR A 255 0.41 9.09 -6.05
CA TYR A 255 -0.96 8.83 -5.66
C TYR A 255 -1.09 7.52 -4.87
N ARG A 256 -1.97 7.51 -3.86
CA ARG A 256 -2.33 6.32 -3.11
C ARG A 256 -3.82 6.34 -2.77
N ALA A 257 -4.48 5.20 -2.96
CA ALA A 257 -5.87 4.99 -2.54
C ALA A 257 -6.16 3.54 -2.13
N GLY A 258 -7.27 3.34 -1.45
CA GLY A 258 -7.75 2.02 -1.01
C GLY A 258 -6.95 1.43 0.16
N GLY A 259 -7.35 0.21 0.56
CA GLY A 259 -6.76 -0.56 1.64
C GLY A 259 -7.16 -0.07 3.03
N ASP A 260 -7.54 -1.01 3.89
CA ASP A 260 -7.83 -0.76 5.30
C ASP A 260 -6.65 -1.26 6.13
N GLY A 261 -5.83 -0.33 6.64
CA GLY A 261 -4.68 -0.66 7.48
C GLY A 261 -3.35 -0.89 6.74
N PRO A 262 -2.26 -1.11 7.47
CA PRO A 262 -0.92 -1.22 6.92
C PRO A 262 -0.75 -2.49 6.09
N LEU A 263 -0.26 -2.36 4.86
CA LEU A 263 0.07 -3.46 3.97
C LEU A 263 1.57 -3.76 4.07
N ARG A 264 1.93 -5.01 4.42
CA ARG A 264 3.32 -5.46 4.57
C ARG A 264 3.64 -6.54 3.53
N LEU A 265 4.85 -6.50 2.98
CA LEU A 265 5.27 -7.49 1.98
C LEU A 265 5.66 -8.84 2.60
N ASP A 266 6.18 -8.83 3.83
CA ASP A 266 6.63 -10.02 4.56
C ASP A 266 5.48 -10.80 5.20
N SER A 267 4.46 -10.09 5.61
CA SER A 267 3.25 -10.67 6.20
C SER A 267 2.12 -9.66 6.06
N PRO A 268 1.18 -9.86 5.13
CA PRO A 268 0.01 -9.01 5.03
C PRO A 268 -0.89 -9.26 6.24
N ARG A 269 -0.52 -8.73 7.40
CA ARG A 269 -1.45 -8.58 8.51
C ARG A 269 -2.19 -7.27 8.28
N ILE A 270 -3.45 -7.42 7.99
CA ILE A 270 -4.43 -6.34 8.07
C ILE A 270 -4.71 -6.07 9.56
#